data_f02a55bd649e46b7b74e020cac19c972
#
_entry.id   f02a55bd649e46b7b74e020cac19c972
#
_cell.length_a   1.000
_cell.length_b   1.000
_cell.length_c   1.000
_cell.angle_alpha   90.00
_cell.angle_beta   90.00
_cell.angle_gamma   90.00
#
_symmetry.space_group_name_H-M   'P 1'
#
loop_
_entity.id
_entity.type
_entity.pdbx_description
1 polymer ?
#
loop_
_entity_poly.entity_id
_entity_poly.type
_entity_poly.pdbx_seq_one_letter_code
_entity_poly.pdbx_strand_id
1 'polypeptide(L)'
;IYDSRIMELKYVNPNELKQIWSQVKPSLGEISALGGDWIPEDAYCDIKVGKAQLYLGIKDGYFIGYIITQLINNSLHVWAAYSSSHDILSEGLKQITDIANQMNAKEITFSSYRKGFEKIAPKLGFRPYTWRFEC
;
A
#
# COMPACT_ATOMS: atom_id res chain seq x y z
N ILE A 1 -3.58 5.61 -25.60
CA ILE A 1 -2.70 4.46 -25.90
C ILE A 1 -2.24 3.84 -24.56
N TYR A 2 -2.49 2.59 -24.40
CA TYR A 2 -2.10 1.85 -23.20
C TYR A 2 -0.64 1.44 -23.29
N ASP A 3 0.16 1.83 -22.28
CA ASP A 3 1.55 1.37 -22.17
C ASP A 3 1.61 0.22 -21.16
N SER A 4 1.74 -1.01 -21.67
CA SER A 4 1.77 -2.21 -20.85
C SER A 4 3.01 -2.33 -19.96
N ARG A 5 4.04 -1.51 -20.21
CA ARG A 5 5.26 -1.50 -19.38
C ARG A 5 5.07 -0.75 -18.07
N ILE A 6 4.00 0.03 -17.97
CA ILE A 6 3.69 0.81 -16.77
C ILE A 6 2.76 0.02 -15.87
N MET A 7 3.12 -0.06 -14.59
CA MET A 7 2.25 -0.66 -13.59
C MET A 7 1.05 0.25 -13.34
N GLU A 8 -0.15 -0.32 -13.29
CA GLU A 8 -1.39 0.39 -13.02
C GLU A 8 -1.96 -0.07 -11.68
N LEU A 9 -2.37 0.88 -10.84
CA LEU A 9 -3.07 0.59 -9.60
C LEU A 9 -4.58 0.56 -9.87
N LYS A 10 -5.21 -0.58 -9.61
CA LYS A 10 -6.64 -0.76 -9.79
C LYS A 10 -7.33 -0.88 -8.44
N TYR A 11 -8.29 -0.01 -8.19
CA TYR A 11 -9.10 -0.05 -6.99
C TYR A 11 -9.93 -1.34 -6.93
N VAL A 12 -9.96 -1.96 -5.76
CA VAL A 12 -10.77 -3.16 -5.52
C VAL A 12 -12.06 -2.76 -4.84
N ASN A 13 -13.19 -3.03 -5.49
CA ASN A 13 -14.49 -2.84 -4.87
C ASN A 13 -14.61 -3.79 -3.68
N PRO A 14 -15.03 -3.32 -2.48
CA PRO A 14 -15.18 -4.19 -1.31
C PRO A 14 -16.04 -5.42 -1.54
N ASN A 15 -17.01 -5.37 -2.46
CA ASN A 15 -17.84 -6.52 -2.79
C ASN A 15 -17.07 -7.64 -3.50
N GLU A 16 -15.93 -7.33 -4.09
CA GLU A 16 -15.06 -8.28 -4.79
C GLU A 16 -13.88 -8.76 -3.92
N LEU A 17 -13.75 -8.21 -2.73
CA LEU A 17 -12.61 -8.47 -1.86
C LEU A 17 -12.44 -9.96 -1.55
N LYS A 18 -13.53 -10.66 -1.26
CA LYS A 18 -13.50 -12.08 -0.93
C LYS A 18 -12.87 -12.92 -2.04
N GLN A 19 -13.13 -12.56 -3.31
CA GLN A 19 -12.64 -13.32 -4.46
C GLN A 19 -11.14 -13.22 -4.66
N ILE A 20 -10.54 -12.07 -4.28
CA ILE A 20 -9.12 -11.84 -4.51
C ILE A 20 -8.28 -11.96 -3.24
N TRP A 21 -8.90 -12.15 -2.08
CA TRP A 21 -8.20 -12.12 -0.80
C TRP A 21 -7.12 -13.19 -0.67
N SER A 22 -7.32 -14.35 -1.28
CA SER A 22 -6.32 -15.42 -1.27
C SER A 22 -5.00 -15.04 -1.93
N GLN A 23 -5.02 -14.04 -2.82
CA GLN A 23 -3.81 -13.52 -3.47
C GLN A 23 -3.06 -12.51 -2.60
N VAL A 24 -3.74 -11.92 -1.63
CA VAL A 24 -3.19 -10.86 -0.77
C VAL A 24 -2.76 -11.41 0.59
N LYS A 25 -3.56 -12.29 1.17
CA LYS A 25 -3.40 -12.74 2.55
C LYS A 25 -2.01 -13.30 2.90
N PRO A 26 -1.41 -14.19 2.09
CA PRO A 26 -0.12 -14.78 2.48
C PRO A 26 0.99 -13.75 2.66
N SER A 27 1.18 -12.86 1.67
CA SER A 27 2.21 -11.81 1.75
C SER A 27 1.88 -10.77 2.80
N LEU A 28 0.60 -10.47 2.99
CA LEU A 28 0.17 -9.53 4.03
C LEU A 28 0.47 -10.08 5.42
N GLY A 29 0.31 -11.38 5.62
CA GLY A 29 0.70 -12.05 6.86
C GLY A 29 2.21 -11.92 7.12
N GLU A 30 3.03 -12.03 6.09
CA GLU A 30 4.47 -11.85 6.22
C GLU A 30 4.82 -10.42 6.61
N ILE A 31 4.13 -9.43 6.03
CA ILE A 31 4.34 -8.03 6.37
C ILE A 31 3.95 -7.75 7.83
N SER A 32 2.80 -8.24 8.27
CA SER A 32 2.36 -8.04 9.64
C SER A 32 3.29 -8.69 10.66
N ALA A 33 3.89 -9.83 10.31
CA ALA A 33 4.82 -10.53 11.18
C ALA A 33 6.13 -9.79 11.40
N LEU A 34 6.48 -8.82 10.55
CA LEU A 34 7.71 -8.04 10.70
C LEU A 34 7.68 -7.05 11.85
N GLY A 35 6.56 -6.88 12.54
CA GLY A 35 6.49 -5.98 13.69
C GLY A 35 5.17 -5.23 13.81
N GLY A 36 4.21 -5.51 12.94
CA GLY A 36 2.89 -4.91 13.03
C GLY A 36 2.11 -5.42 14.23
N ASP A 37 1.29 -4.56 14.80
CA ASP A 37 0.37 -4.91 15.89
C ASP A 37 -1.02 -5.27 15.33
N TRP A 38 -1.07 -5.75 14.11
CA TRP A 38 -2.28 -6.08 13.37
C TRP A 38 -2.10 -7.42 12.64
N ILE A 39 -3.20 -8.01 12.23
CA ILE A 39 -3.22 -9.24 11.43
C ILE A 39 -3.97 -8.98 10.11
N PRO A 40 -3.82 -9.85 9.08
CA PRO A 40 -4.50 -9.63 7.80
C PRO A 40 -6.02 -9.46 7.92
N GLU A 41 -6.66 -10.11 8.87
CA GLU A 41 -8.08 -9.99 9.10
C GLU A 41 -8.50 -8.57 9.51
N ASP A 42 -7.64 -7.84 10.20
CA ASP A 42 -7.89 -6.42 10.53
C ASP A 42 -7.98 -5.59 9.26
N ALA A 43 -7.06 -5.81 8.32
CA ALA A 43 -7.07 -5.13 7.03
C ALA A 43 -8.32 -5.52 6.23
N TYR A 44 -8.66 -6.81 6.21
CA TYR A 44 -9.85 -7.29 5.53
C TYR A 44 -11.10 -6.57 6.02
N CYS A 45 -11.28 -6.49 7.34
CA CYS A 45 -12.45 -5.84 7.93
C CYS A 45 -12.50 -4.35 7.58
N ASP A 46 -11.38 -3.65 7.67
CA ASP A 46 -11.35 -2.22 7.38
C ASP A 46 -11.60 -1.92 5.89
N ILE A 47 -11.09 -2.76 4.99
CA ILE A 47 -11.36 -2.63 3.55
C ILE A 47 -12.84 -2.89 3.28
N LYS A 48 -13.41 -3.91 3.93
CA LYS A 48 -14.81 -4.30 3.72
C LYS A 48 -15.78 -3.19 4.10
N VAL A 49 -15.49 -2.44 5.16
CA VAL A 49 -16.36 -1.35 5.63
C VAL A 49 -15.95 0.02 5.12
N GLY A 50 -14.95 0.12 4.27
CA GLY A 50 -14.54 1.38 3.65
C GLY A 50 -13.56 2.22 4.46
N LYS A 51 -13.05 1.73 5.59
CA LYS A 51 -12.04 2.44 6.38
C LYS A 51 -10.65 2.37 5.78
N ALA A 52 -10.41 1.39 4.91
CA ALA A 52 -9.18 1.23 4.17
C ALA A 52 -9.52 0.92 2.71
N GLN A 53 -8.57 1.14 1.82
CA GLN A 53 -8.73 0.88 0.39
C GLN A 53 -7.62 -0.04 -0.08
N LEU A 54 -7.99 -1.00 -0.94
CA LEU A 54 -7.05 -1.91 -1.57
C LEU A 54 -6.93 -1.58 -3.04
N TYR A 55 -5.69 -1.49 -3.52
CA TYR A 55 -5.39 -1.30 -4.94
C TYR A 55 -4.48 -2.43 -5.38
N LEU A 56 -4.82 -3.10 -6.48
CA LEU A 56 -3.97 -4.12 -7.09
C LEU A 56 -3.03 -3.47 -8.10
N GLY A 57 -1.77 -3.87 -8.06
CA GLY A 57 -0.80 -3.47 -9.06
C GLY A 57 -0.84 -4.45 -10.23
N ILE A 58 -1.15 -3.95 -11.41
CA ILE A 58 -1.24 -4.75 -12.63
C ILE A 58 -0.22 -4.23 -13.63
N LYS A 59 0.56 -5.13 -14.21
CA LYS A 59 1.55 -4.81 -15.23
C LYS A 59 1.50 -5.88 -16.30
N ASP A 60 1.36 -5.49 -17.56
CA ASP A 60 1.20 -6.42 -18.68
C ASP A 60 0.05 -7.42 -18.51
N GLY A 61 -1.02 -6.97 -17.81
CA GLY A 61 -2.16 -7.82 -17.53
C GLY A 61 -1.99 -8.77 -16.36
N TYR A 62 -0.83 -8.76 -15.69
CA TYR A 62 -0.52 -9.66 -14.59
C TYR A 62 -0.56 -8.93 -13.24
N PHE A 63 -1.06 -9.62 -12.22
CA PHE A 63 -0.99 -9.15 -10.85
C PHE A 63 0.47 -9.21 -10.38
N ILE A 64 1.02 -8.08 -9.95
CA ILE A 64 2.39 -8.00 -9.47
C ILE A 64 2.50 -7.52 -8.03
N GLY A 65 1.44 -7.07 -7.42
CA GLY A 65 1.46 -6.60 -6.05
C GLY A 65 0.22 -5.82 -5.67
N TYR A 66 0.26 -5.18 -4.51
CA TYR A 66 -0.87 -4.40 -4.02
C TYR A 66 -0.42 -3.30 -3.06
N ILE A 67 -1.32 -2.35 -2.84
CA ILE A 67 -1.16 -1.30 -1.83
C ILE A 67 -2.47 -1.21 -1.05
N ILE A 68 -2.37 -1.11 0.27
CA ILE A 68 -3.50 -0.85 1.15
C ILE A 68 -3.30 0.53 1.77
N THR A 69 -4.29 1.40 1.64
CA THR A 69 -4.23 2.77 2.14
C THR A 69 -5.34 3.05 3.14
N GLN A 70 -5.09 4.05 3.99
CA GLN A 70 -6.07 4.58 4.95
C GLN A 70 -5.96 6.09 4.95
N LEU A 71 -7.07 6.78 5.10
CA LEU A 71 -7.05 8.23 5.34
C LEU A 71 -7.07 8.47 6.84
N ILE A 72 -5.99 9.01 7.39
CA ILE A 72 -5.84 9.27 8.82
C ILE A 72 -5.46 10.75 9.01
N ASN A 73 -6.33 11.52 9.66
CA ASN A 73 -6.07 12.93 9.97
C ASN A 73 -5.60 13.74 8.77
N ASN A 74 -6.25 13.60 7.63
CA ASN A 74 -5.92 14.27 6.36
C ASN A 74 -4.60 13.80 5.73
N SER A 75 -4.05 12.70 6.18
CA SER A 75 -2.89 12.05 5.55
C SER A 75 -3.33 10.74 4.92
N LEU A 76 -2.85 10.47 3.72
CA LEU A 76 -3.03 9.15 3.10
C LEU A 76 -1.92 8.25 3.62
N HIS A 77 -2.26 7.34 4.52
CA HIS A 77 -1.31 6.41 5.09
C HIS A 77 -1.26 5.13 4.27
N VAL A 78 -0.08 4.75 3.80
CA VAL A 78 0.14 3.46 3.15
C VAL A 78 0.35 2.43 4.25
N TRP A 79 -0.69 1.65 4.52
CA TRP A 79 -0.68 0.64 5.59
C TRP A 79 0.23 -0.53 5.23
N ALA A 80 0.13 -1.00 3.98
CA ALA A 80 0.95 -2.11 3.50
C ALA A 80 1.14 -1.99 2.00
N ALA A 81 2.28 -2.45 1.52
CA ALA A 81 2.58 -2.53 0.09
C ALA A 81 3.42 -3.77 -0.17
N TYR A 82 3.12 -4.47 -1.26
CA TYR A 82 3.83 -5.67 -1.66
C TYR A 82 4.03 -5.67 -3.17
N SER A 83 5.21 -6.14 -3.62
CA SER A 83 5.48 -6.37 -5.03
C SER A 83 6.34 -7.62 -5.19
N SER A 84 6.01 -8.41 -6.20
CA SER A 84 6.74 -9.64 -6.52
C SER A 84 7.99 -9.38 -7.37
N SER A 85 8.08 -8.24 -8.06
CA SER A 85 9.17 -7.98 -9.01
C SER A 85 9.94 -6.70 -8.75
N HIS A 86 9.25 -5.61 -8.45
CA HIS A 86 9.84 -4.30 -8.19
C HIS A 86 9.13 -3.64 -7.02
N ASP A 87 9.70 -2.56 -6.54
CA ASP A 87 9.08 -1.76 -5.51
C ASP A 87 7.81 -1.09 -6.09
N ILE A 88 6.66 -1.62 -5.72
CA ILE A 88 5.37 -1.10 -6.19
C ILE A 88 5.14 0.35 -5.74
N LEU A 89 5.69 0.74 -4.58
CA LEU A 89 5.58 2.12 -4.11
C LEU A 89 6.32 3.07 -5.05
N SER A 90 7.54 2.69 -5.47
CA SER A 90 8.34 3.49 -6.39
C SER A 90 7.62 3.68 -7.73
N GLU A 91 7.13 2.59 -8.33
CA GLU A 91 6.43 2.65 -9.62
C GLU A 91 5.07 3.31 -9.51
N GLY A 92 4.39 3.15 -8.38
CA GLY A 92 3.04 3.65 -8.17
C GLY A 92 2.93 5.01 -7.53
N LEU A 93 4.05 5.65 -7.16
CA LEU A 93 4.01 6.88 -6.36
C LEU A 93 3.19 8.00 -7.02
N LYS A 94 3.30 8.16 -8.34
CA LYS A 94 2.52 9.17 -9.04
C LYS A 94 1.02 8.89 -8.92
N GLN A 95 0.62 7.62 -9.06
CA GLN A 95 -0.78 7.21 -8.95
C GLN A 95 -1.27 7.36 -7.51
N ILE A 96 -0.42 7.05 -6.53
CA ILE A 96 -0.75 7.24 -5.11
C ILE A 96 -0.93 8.74 -4.82
N THR A 97 -0.10 9.59 -5.40
CA THR A 97 -0.23 11.04 -5.26
C THR A 97 -1.56 11.53 -5.84
N ASP A 98 -1.96 11.01 -6.98
CA ASP A 98 -3.25 11.34 -7.58
C ASP A 98 -4.41 10.91 -6.66
N ILE A 99 -4.32 9.73 -6.07
CA ILE A 99 -5.31 9.22 -5.12
C ILE A 99 -5.37 10.15 -3.90
N ALA A 100 -4.23 10.54 -3.35
CA ALA A 100 -4.16 11.45 -2.22
C ALA A 100 -4.82 12.79 -2.53
N ASN A 101 -4.57 13.33 -3.72
CA ASN A 101 -5.17 14.58 -4.15
C ASN A 101 -6.69 14.47 -4.29
N GLN A 102 -7.19 13.35 -4.82
CA GLN A 102 -8.62 13.11 -4.94
C GLN A 102 -9.31 13.02 -3.57
N MET A 103 -8.60 12.56 -2.55
CA MET A 103 -9.10 12.46 -1.18
C MET A 103 -8.82 13.70 -0.34
N ASN A 104 -8.25 14.75 -0.93
CA ASN A 104 -7.85 15.97 -0.25
C ASN A 104 -6.85 15.72 0.89
N ALA A 105 -6.02 14.70 0.73
CA ALA A 105 -4.96 14.41 1.69
C ALA A 105 -3.80 15.41 1.50
N LYS A 106 -3.23 15.86 2.62
CA LYS A 106 -2.13 16.82 2.61
C LYS A 106 -0.78 16.17 2.41
N GLU A 107 -0.67 14.89 2.76
CA GLU A 107 0.59 14.16 2.70
C GLU A 107 0.35 12.67 2.55
N ILE A 108 1.39 11.97 2.18
CA ILE A 108 1.41 10.51 2.13
C ILE A 108 2.38 10.05 3.22
N THR A 109 1.92 9.17 4.10
CA THR A 109 2.75 8.61 5.16
C THR A 109 2.96 7.12 4.93
N PHE A 110 4.05 6.59 5.45
CA PHE A 110 4.42 5.21 5.29
C PHE A 110 5.22 4.75 6.50
N SER A 111 4.93 3.56 6.98
CA SER A 111 5.72 2.92 8.05
C SER A 111 6.25 1.59 7.55
N SER A 112 7.53 1.32 7.74
CA SER A 112 8.12 0.06 7.30
C SER A 112 9.11 -0.45 8.34
N TYR A 113 9.05 -1.76 8.57
CA TYR A 113 10.03 -2.47 9.39
C TYR A 113 11.13 -3.12 8.56
N ARG A 114 11.10 -2.95 7.22
CA ARG A 114 12.12 -3.48 6.32
C ARG A 114 13.31 -2.55 6.28
N LYS A 115 14.50 -3.09 6.55
CA LYS A 115 15.74 -2.30 6.59
C LYS A 115 16.08 -1.60 5.28
N GLY A 116 15.73 -2.22 4.15
CA GLY A 116 16.02 -1.64 2.84
C GLY A 116 15.24 -0.38 2.51
N PHE A 117 14.12 -0.12 3.20
CA PHE A 117 13.30 1.05 2.92
C PHE A 117 14.01 2.36 3.23
N GLU A 118 14.89 2.38 4.23
CA GLU A 118 15.66 3.58 4.62
C GLU A 118 16.51 4.12 3.46
N LYS A 119 16.97 3.24 2.58
CA LYS A 119 17.79 3.62 1.43
C LYS A 119 16.97 4.14 0.27
N ILE A 120 15.74 3.67 0.14
CA ILE A 120 14.85 3.99 -1.00
C ILE A 120 14.02 5.22 -0.73
N ALA A 121 13.50 5.38 0.48
CA ALA A 121 12.56 6.44 0.82
C ALA A 121 13.07 7.86 0.49
N PRO A 122 14.32 8.26 0.85
CA PRO A 122 14.80 9.59 0.52
C PRO A 122 14.85 9.86 -0.98
N LYS A 123 15.15 8.84 -1.79
CA LYS A 123 15.20 8.96 -3.25
C LYS A 123 13.83 9.24 -3.85
N LEU A 124 12.76 8.86 -3.16
CA LEU A 124 11.38 9.09 -3.57
C LEU A 124 10.80 10.37 -2.98
N GLY A 125 11.57 11.11 -2.19
CA GLY A 125 11.14 12.35 -1.59
C GLY A 125 10.50 12.20 -0.20
N PHE A 126 10.54 11.00 0.38
CA PHE A 126 10.06 10.80 1.75
C PHE A 126 11.08 11.28 2.76
N ARG A 127 10.59 11.79 3.87
CA ARG A 127 11.42 12.23 5.00
C ARG A 127 10.98 11.50 6.25
N PRO A 128 11.92 11.21 7.19
CA PRO A 128 11.53 10.62 8.48
C PRO A 128 10.53 11.52 9.20
N TYR A 129 9.49 10.89 9.75
CA TYR A 129 8.43 11.62 10.44
C TYR A 129 8.19 11.11 11.85
N THR A 130 8.26 9.79 12.06
CA THR A 130 8.01 9.17 13.36
C THR A 130 9.28 8.54 13.92
N TRP A 131 9.55 8.82 15.18
CA TRP A 131 10.66 8.22 15.93
C TRP A 131 10.07 7.30 17.00
N ARG A 132 10.70 6.16 17.22
CA ARG A 132 10.23 5.17 18.17
C ARG A 132 11.23 5.00 19.29
N PHE A 133 10.75 5.08 20.54
CA PHE A 133 11.52 4.76 21.74
C PHE A 133 10.93 3.51 22.37
N GLU A 134 11.72 2.49 22.55
CA GLU A 134 11.30 1.25 23.20
C GLU A 134 11.55 1.32 24.70
N CYS A 135 10.51 1.07 25.47
CA CYS A 135 10.58 1.12 26.93
C CYS A 135 11.10 -0.18 27.53
#